data_552f7b2fd62b5e49da9df903442f0941
#
_entry.id   552f7b2fd62b5e49da9df903442f0941
#
_cell.length_a   1.000
_cell.length_b   1.000
_cell.length_c   1.000
_cell.angle_alpha   90.00
_cell.angle_beta   90.00
_cell.angle_gamma   90.00
#
_symmetry.space_group_name_H-M   'P 1'
#
loop_
_entity.id
_entity.type
_entity.pdbx_description
1 polymer ?
#
loop_
_entity_poly.entity_id
_entity_poly.type
_entity_poly.pdbx_seq_one_letter_code
_entity_poly.pdbx_strand_id
1 'polypeptide(L)'
;MELYTLLPHINSPEDIKSLDKKQIAELAQEIRKHIIDVVGKNGGHLASNLGVVELTIALHRVFDSPKDAIVWDVSHQSYTHKLLTGRYKDFSSLRQNDGNLLKSIESNANRFQIDDQLKQILINTAKLLEE
;
A
#
# COMPACT_ATOMS: atom_id res chain seq x y z
N MET A 1 7.25 4.94 -21.73
CA MET A 1 7.58 3.52 -21.52
C MET A 1 7.23 3.16 -20.08
N GLU A 2 6.28 2.27 -19.89
CA GLU A 2 5.95 1.82 -18.55
C GLU A 2 7.15 1.07 -17.95
N LEU A 3 7.55 1.48 -16.76
CA LEU A 3 8.71 0.92 -16.07
C LEU A 3 8.43 -0.49 -15.52
N TYR A 4 7.15 -0.81 -15.34
CA TYR A 4 6.65 -2.07 -14.79
C TYR A 4 5.55 -2.63 -15.67
N THR A 5 5.44 -3.96 -15.72
CA THR A 5 4.46 -4.68 -16.56
C THR A 5 3.26 -5.18 -15.76
N LEU A 6 3.42 -5.46 -14.49
CA LEU A 6 2.37 -6.03 -13.62
C LEU A 6 1.84 -5.03 -12.59
N LEU A 7 2.73 -4.38 -11.86
CA LEU A 7 2.36 -3.54 -10.71
C LEU A 7 1.34 -2.43 -11.03
N PRO A 8 1.42 -1.70 -12.18
CA PRO A 8 0.43 -0.68 -12.52
C PRO A 8 -1.00 -1.20 -12.73
N HIS A 9 -1.14 -2.49 -12.97
CA HIS A 9 -2.43 -3.14 -13.23
C HIS A 9 -3.05 -3.80 -11.99
N ILE A 10 -2.35 -3.78 -10.85
CA ILE A 10 -2.87 -4.29 -9.58
C ILE A 10 -3.72 -3.21 -8.91
N ASN A 11 -5.02 -3.35 -8.99
CA ASN A 11 -6.00 -2.43 -8.39
C ASN A 11 -6.62 -2.98 -7.10
N SER A 12 -6.56 -4.28 -6.90
CA SER A 12 -7.04 -4.96 -5.72
C SER A 12 -6.25 -6.25 -5.47
N PRO A 13 -6.31 -6.84 -4.27
CA PRO A 13 -5.70 -8.14 -4.00
C PRO A 13 -6.24 -9.27 -4.87
N GLU A 14 -7.44 -9.15 -5.41
CA GLU A 14 -8.01 -10.14 -6.33
C GLU A 14 -7.17 -10.30 -7.61
N ASP A 15 -6.56 -9.22 -8.08
CA ASP A 15 -5.77 -9.22 -9.31
C ASP A 15 -4.51 -10.09 -9.24
N ILE A 16 -3.99 -10.37 -8.03
CA ILE A 16 -2.82 -11.23 -7.88
C ILE A 16 -3.15 -12.72 -7.72
N LYS A 17 -4.40 -13.07 -7.49
CA LYS A 17 -4.81 -14.47 -7.25
C LYS A 17 -4.68 -15.35 -8.48
N SER A 18 -4.84 -14.79 -9.66
CA SER A 18 -4.72 -15.49 -10.95
C SER A 18 -3.30 -15.52 -11.52
N LEU A 19 -2.35 -14.80 -10.93
CA LEU A 19 -0.98 -14.76 -11.43
C LEU A 19 -0.26 -16.09 -11.21
N ASP A 20 0.49 -16.53 -12.21
CA ASP A 20 1.33 -17.72 -12.10
C ASP A 20 2.61 -17.46 -11.27
N LYS A 21 3.37 -18.51 -11.03
CA LYS A 21 4.58 -18.45 -10.20
C LYS A 21 5.64 -17.49 -10.77
N LYS A 22 5.78 -17.43 -12.09
CA LYS A 22 6.74 -16.54 -12.76
C LYS A 22 6.28 -15.08 -12.62
N GLN A 23 5.01 -14.80 -12.86
CA GLN A 23 4.43 -13.47 -12.71
C GLN A 23 4.50 -12.97 -11.26
N ILE A 24 4.32 -13.83 -10.27
CA ILE A 24 4.49 -13.47 -8.86
C ILE A 24 5.94 -13.07 -8.55
N ALA A 25 6.92 -13.81 -9.07
CA ALA A 25 8.33 -13.46 -8.90
C ALA A 25 8.68 -12.12 -9.56
N GLU A 26 8.13 -11.87 -10.76
CA GLU A 26 8.29 -10.60 -11.47
C GLU A 26 7.63 -9.44 -10.70
N LEU A 27 6.40 -9.61 -10.24
CA LEU A 27 5.69 -8.63 -9.42
C LEU A 27 6.47 -8.28 -8.15
N ALA A 28 7.05 -9.27 -7.48
CA ALA A 28 7.86 -9.02 -6.28
C ALA A 28 9.08 -8.13 -6.58
N GLN A 29 9.73 -8.30 -7.73
CA GLN A 29 10.85 -7.46 -8.14
C GLN A 29 10.39 -6.04 -8.51
N GLU A 30 9.26 -5.89 -9.20
CA GLU A 30 8.68 -4.58 -9.51
C GLU A 30 8.32 -3.82 -8.24
N ILE A 31 7.70 -4.49 -7.25
CA ILE A 31 7.37 -3.91 -5.94
C ILE A 31 8.65 -3.44 -5.23
N ARG A 32 9.69 -4.27 -5.16
CA ARG A 32 10.97 -3.87 -4.54
C ARG A 32 11.54 -2.63 -5.17
N LYS A 33 11.64 -2.62 -6.49
CA LYS A 33 12.19 -1.48 -7.23
C LYS A 33 11.38 -0.23 -6.96
N HIS A 34 10.06 -0.32 -7.00
CA HIS A 34 9.18 0.84 -6.75
C HIS A 34 9.32 1.38 -5.33
N ILE A 35 9.39 0.50 -4.32
CA ILE A 35 9.63 0.91 -2.93
C ILE A 35 10.99 1.60 -2.79
N ILE A 36 12.05 1.06 -3.37
CA ILE A 36 13.39 1.66 -3.34
C ILE A 36 13.37 3.05 -3.97
N ASP A 37 12.74 3.20 -5.13
CA ASP A 37 12.68 4.48 -5.85
C ASP A 37 11.91 5.54 -5.07
N VAL A 38 10.77 5.18 -4.49
CA VAL A 38 9.94 6.13 -3.71
C VAL A 38 10.59 6.48 -2.37
N VAL A 39 11.06 5.49 -1.62
CA VAL A 39 11.74 5.72 -0.33
C VAL A 39 13.03 6.51 -0.51
N GLY A 40 13.76 6.28 -1.59
CA GLY A 40 14.96 7.05 -1.93
C GLY A 40 14.69 8.53 -2.14
N LYS A 41 13.50 8.90 -2.61
CA LYS A 41 13.08 10.29 -2.83
C LYS A 41 12.43 10.92 -1.61
N ASN A 42 11.54 10.19 -0.96
CA ASN A 42 10.63 10.72 0.06
C ASN A 42 11.06 10.40 1.50
N GLY A 43 12.02 9.50 1.66
CA GLY A 43 12.30 8.89 2.96
C GLY A 43 11.29 7.78 3.29
N GLY A 44 11.54 7.08 4.37
CA GLY A 44 10.68 5.99 4.84
C GLY A 44 11.47 4.77 5.31
N HIS A 45 10.76 3.68 5.54
CA HIS A 45 11.33 2.42 6.04
C HIS A 45 11.63 1.46 4.88
N LEU A 46 12.91 1.24 4.58
CA LEU A 46 13.32 0.42 3.45
C LEU A 46 13.46 -1.06 3.82
N ALA A 47 14.34 -1.38 4.78
CA ALA A 47 14.68 -2.77 5.09
C ALA A 47 13.49 -3.60 5.57
N SER A 48 12.65 -3.04 6.45
CA SER A 48 11.45 -3.70 6.96
C SER A 48 10.44 -4.01 5.85
N ASN A 49 10.33 -3.16 4.84
CA ASN A 49 9.44 -3.38 3.70
C ASN A 49 10.01 -4.39 2.70
N LEU A 50 11.29 -4.30 2.36
CA LEU A 50 11.93 -5.25 1.43
C LEU A 50 11.92 -6.68 1.97
N GLY A 51 11.98 -6.85 3.29
CA GLY A 51 11.95 -8.15 3.95
C GLY A 51 10.61 -8.87 3.93
N VAL A 52 9.51 -8.19 3.63
CA VAL A 52 8.15 -8.75 3.70
C VAL A 52 7.39 -8.70 2.37
N VAL A 53 8.05 -8.46 1.25
CA VAL A 53 7.38 -8.38 -0.06
C VAL A 53 6.68 -9.70 -0.40
N GLU A 54 7.38 -10.82 -0.40
CA GLU A 54 6.80 -12.14 -0.71
C GLU A 54 5.79 -12.59 0.34
N LEU A 55 6.06 -12.32 1.61
CA LEU A 55 5.11 -12.62 2.68
C LEU A 55 3.78 -11.88 2.46
N THR A 56 3.83 -10.62 2.13
CA THR A 56 2.63 -9.79 1.89
C THR A 56 1.86 -10.29 0.66
N ILE A 57 2.57 -10.62 -0.43
CA ILE A 57 1.95 -11.22 -1.62
C ILE A 57 1.26 -12.54 -1.24
N ALA A 58 1.93 -13.40 -0.47
CA ALA A 58 1.38 -14.70 -0.04
C ALA A 58 0.12 -14.50 0.82
N LEU A 59 0.12 -13.57 1.76
CA LEU A 59 -1.05 -13.25 2.58
C LEU A 59 -2.24 -12.83 1.71
N HIS A 60 -2.03 -11.95 0.75
CA HIS A 60 -3.09 -11.49 -0.16
C HIS A 60 -3.53 -12.54 -1.17
N ARG A 61 -2.76 -13.59 -1.39
CA ARG A 61 -3.19 -14.74 -2.21
C ARG A 61 -4.05 -15.73 -1.44
N VAL A 62 -3.84 -15.84 -0.14
CA VAL A 62 -4.54 -16.80 0.73
C VAL A 62 -5.80 -16.19 1.34
N PHE A 63 -5.70 -14.96 1.80
CA PHE A 63 -6.80 -14.24 2.45
C PHE A 63 -7.49 -13.27 1.51
N ASP A 64 -8.76 -12.99 1.77
CA ASP A 64 -9.60 -12.10 0.95
C ASP A 64 -9.71 -10.71 1.59
N SER A 65 -8.64 -9.91 1.51
CA SER A 65 -8.68 -8.53 1.98
C SER A 65 -9.56 -7.66 1.04
N PRO A 66 -10.43 -6.79 1.57
CA PRO A 66 -10.58 -6.36 2.96
C PRO A 66 -11.58 -7.19 3.78
N LYS A 67 -12.18 -8.23 3.21
CA LYS A 67 -13.11 -9.12 3.92
C LYS A 67 -12.40 -9.76 5.14
N ASP A 68 -11.22 -10.31 4.89
CA ASP A 68 -10.29 -10.72 5.93
C ASP A 68 -9.43 -9.51 6.31
N ALA A 69 -9.44 -9.13 7.58
CA ALA A 69 -8.66 -7.99 8.06
C ALA A 69 -7.20 -8.36 8.26
N ILE A 70 -6.29 -7.59 7.66
CA ILE A 70 -4.86 -7.70 7.89
C ILE A 70 -4.42 -6.49 8.70
N VAL A 71 -3.90 -6.73 9.91
CA VAL A 71 -3.41 -5.69 10.81
C VAL A 71 -1.89 -5.70 10.85
N TRP A 72 -1.28 -4.56 10.61
CA TRP A 72 0.16 -4.38 10.63
C TRP A 72 0.58 -3.74 11.94
N ASP A 73 1.35 -4.46 12.75
CA ASP A 73 1.93 -3.89 13.97
C ASP A 73 2.96 -2.81 13.60
N VAL A 74 2.72 -1.59 14.10
CA VAL A 74 3.51 -0.36 13.85
C VAL A 74 3.54 0.12 12.38
N SER A 75 3.06 -0.65 11.42
CA SER A 75 2.92 -0.25 10.00
C SER A 75 4.20 0.08 9.22
N HIS A 76 5.39 -0.10 9.76
CA HIS A 76 6.66 0.11 9.03
C HIS A 76 6.80 -0.78 7.80
N GLN A 77 6.16 -1.93 7.80
CA GLN A 77 6.24 -2.97 6.78
C GLN A 77 5.00 -3.06 5.90
N SER A 78 4.19 -2.00 5.83
CA SER A 78 2.90 -2.03 5.14
C SER A 78 2.93 -1.54 3.69
N TYR A 79 4.09 -1.22 3.12
CA TYR A 79 4.16 -0.58 1.79
C TYR A 79 3.70 -1.52 0.67
N THR A 80 4.11 -2.78 0.69
CA THR A 80 3.60 -3.77 -0.28
C THR A 80 2.08 -3.95 -0.16
N HIS A 81 1.55 -3.99 1.06
CA HIS A 81 0.10 -4.02 1.29
C HIS A 81 -0.61 -2.81 0.67
N LYS A 82 -0.06 -1.61 0.81
CA LYS A 82 -0.59 -0.40 0.15
C LYS A 82 -0.61 -0.55 -1.37
N LEU A 83 0.46 -1.04 -1.95
CA LEU A 83 0.57 -1.23 -3.40
C LEU A 83 -0.44 -2.26 -3.92
N LEU A 84 -0.63 -3.37 -3.21
CA LEU A 84 -1.56 -4.45 -3.60
C LEU A 84 -3.04 -4.12 -3.36
N THR A 85 -3.33 -3.08 -2.58
CA THR A 85 -4.70 -2.66 -2.24
C THR A 85 -5.16 -1.40 -2.99
N GLY A 86 -4.64 -1.17 -4.19
CA GLY A 86 -5.12 -0.14 -5.11
C GLY A 86 -4.53 1.25 -4.92
N ARG A 87 -3.46 1.39 -4.15
CA ARG A 87 -2.82 2.69 -3.88
C ARG A 87 -1.51 2.92 -4.63
N TYR A 88 -1.28 2.17 -5.68
CA TYR A 88 -0.07 2.31 -6.51
C TYR A 88 0.10 3.73 -7.05
N LYS A 89 -0.96 4.31 -7.63
CA LYS A 89 -0.91 5.64 -8.26
C LYS A 89 -0.56 6.75 -7.28
N ASP A 90 -0.95 6.59 -6.02
CA ASP A 90 -0.72 7.57 -4.97
C ASP A 90 0.55 7.30 -4.15
N PHE A 91 1.21 6.16 -4.38
CA PHE A 91 2.36 5.74 -3.58
C PHE A 91 3.56 6.69 -3.69
N SER A 92 3.69 7.39 -4.82
CA SER A 92 4.71 8.43 -5.02
C SER A 92 4.59 9.60 -4.05
N SER A 93 3.41 9.80 -3.43
CA SER A 93 3.17 10.82 -2.40
C SER A 93 3.39 10.28 -0.97
N LEU A 94 4.00 9.13 -0.80
CA LEU A 94 4.34 8.55 0.50
C LEU A 94 5.07 9.57 1.37
N ARG A 95 4.60 9.77 2.61
CA ARG A 95 5.14 10.73 3.58
C ARG A 95 5.03 12.21 3.15
N GLN A 96 4.21 12.51 2.16
CA GLN A 96 3.85 13.88 1.77
C GLN A 96 2.53 14.29 2.44
N ASN A 97 2.25 15.59 2.53
CA ASN A 97 1.06 16.12 3.22
C ASN A 97 -0.28 15.61 2.67
N ASP A 98 -0.33 15.25 1.40
CA ASP A 98 -1.50 14.70 0.72
C ASP A 98 -1.33 13.22 0.32
N GLY A 99 -0.53 12.49 1.10
CA GLY A 99 -0.13 11.14 0.77
C GLY A 99 -1.18 10.05 1.00
N ASN A 100 -0.76 8.80 0.85
CA ASN A 100 -1.63 7.63 0.85
C ASN A 100 -2.46 7.45 2.13
N LEU A 101 -1.90 7.75 3.30
CA LEU A 101 -2.60 7.61 4.56
C LEU A 101 -3.82 8.54 4.61
N LEU A 102 -3.61 9.81 4.26
CA LEU A 102 -4.66 10.81 4.23
C LEU A 102 -5.77 10.45 3.24
N LYS A 103 -5.41 10.10 2.00
CA LYS A 103 -6.36 9.68 0.96
C LYS A 103 -7.13 8.42 1.38
N SER A 104 -6.47 7.47 2.03
CA SER A 104 -7.12 6.26 2.55
C SER A 104 -8.14 6.57 3.65
N ILE A 105 -7.84 7.49 4.54
CA ILE A 105 -8.75 7.92 5.59
C ILE A 105 -9.98 8.60 4.97
N GLU A 106 -9.79 9.51 4.02
CA GLU A 106 -10.89 10.21 3.34
C GLU A 106 -11.81 9.24 2.59
N SER A 107 -11.25 8.29 1.85
CA SER A 107 -11.99 7.26 1.13
C SER A 107 -12.78 6.34 2.07
N ASN A 108 -12.14 5.86 3.14
CA ASN A 108 -12.76 4.95 4.10
C ASN A 108 -13.79 5.65 4.99
N ALA A 109 -13.60 6.93 5.31
CA ALA A 109 -14.59 7.71 6.06
C ALA A 109 -15.94 7.74 5.35
N ASN A 110 -15.94 7.95 4.03
CA ASN A 110 -17.16 7.91 3.22
C ASN A 110 -17.77 6.50 3.18
N ARG A 111 -16.95 5.47 3.04
CA ARG A 111 -17.38 4.07 2.97
C ARG A 111 -18.02 3.58 4.25
N PHE A 112 -17.50 3.95 5.43
CA PHE A 112 -17.98 3.52 6.74
C PHE A 112 -18.92 4.52 7.42
N GLN A 113 -19.34 5.58 6.72
CA GLN A 113 -20.24 6.62 7.23
C GLN A 113 -19.71 7.25 8.55
N ILE A 114 -18.40 7.46 8.62
CA ILE A 114 -17.77 8.14 9.75
C ILE A 114 -18.19 9.61 9.74
N ASP A 115 -18.59 10.15 10.89
CA ASP A 115 -18.99 11.55 10.99
C ASP A 115 -17.81 12.52 10.71
N ASP A 116 -18.15 13.75 10.32
CA ASP A 116 -17.16 14.74 9.91
C ASP A 116 -16.18 15.11 11.03
N GLN A 117 -16.60 15.08 12.28
CA GLN A 117 -15.73 15.39 13.42
C GLN A 117 -14.65 14.31 13.59
N LEU A 118 -15.04 13.03 13.58
CA LEU A 118 -14.10 11.91 13.67
C LEU A 118 -13.18 11.87 12.46
N LYS A 119 -13.72 12.09 11.26
CA LYS A 119 -12.94 12.20 10.03
C LYS A 119 -11.86 13.28 10.14
N GLN A 120 -12.19 14.46 10.68
CA GLN A 120 -11.24 15.56 10.84
C GLN A 120 -10.15 15.22 11.85
N ILE A 121 -10.47 14.53 12.93
CA ILE A 121 -9.49 14.05 13.92
C ILE A 121 -8.50 13.07 13.25
N LEU A 122 -9.00 12.10 12.47
CA LEU A 122 -8.17 11.13 11.76
C LEU A 122 -7.26 11.81 10.73
N ILE A 123 -7.78 12.79 9.99
CA ILE A 123 -7.01 13.57 9.00
C ILE A 123 -5.90 14.36 9.69
N ASN A 124 -6.20 15.05 10.79
CA ASN A 124 -5.21 15.83 11.53
C ASN A 124 -4.11 14.94 12.12
N THR A 125 -4.49 13.76 12.64
CA THR A 125 -3.54 12.77 13.14
C THR A 125 -2.64 12.23 12.02
N ALA A 126 -3.22 11.92 10.85
CA ALA A 126 -2.47 11.45 9.69
C ALA A 126 -1.43 12.48 9.21
N LYS A 127 -1.80 13.77 9.18
CA LYS A 127 -0.87 14.86 8.82
C LYS A 127 0.32 14.94 9.78
N LEU A 128 0.09 14.77 11.07
CA LEU A 128 1.17 14.75 12.07
C LEU A 128 2.11 13.55 11.88
N LEU A 129 1.57 12.39 11.50
CA LEU A 129 2.37 11.17 11.29
C LEU A 129 3.19 11.20 9.99
N GLU A 130 2.78 12.00 9.00
CA GLU A 130 3.47 12.12 7.71
C GLU A 130 4.52 13.25 7.68
N GLU A 131 4.51 14.12 8.66
CA GLU A 131 5.57 15.10 8.87
C GLU A 131 6.86 14.44 9.37
#